data_065b3604859714ea42baa9c96a405b34
#
_entry.id   065b3604859714ea42baa9c96a405b34
#
_cell.length_a   1.000
_cell.length_b   1.000
_cell.length_c   1.000
_cell.angle_alpha   90.00
_cell.angle_beta   90.00
_cell.angle_gamma   90.00
#
_symmetry.space_group_name_H-M   'P 1'
#
loop_
_entity.id
_entity.type
_entity.pdbx_description
1 polymer ?
#
loop_
_entity_poly.entity_id
_entity_poly.type
_entity_poly.pdbx_seq_one_letter_code
_entity_poly.pdbx_strand_id
1 'polypeptide(L)'
;RDVERSRGLGDVYKRQPQNVMSNARNWMSFSQEMHAQGMVVQNFELHISRKTPPAEASEFLNAPEGARLLCLERLRGRPNLPFVYFISYFNPAIPMTGEEDMALPLYENLRKNYGIVVKTSREMVYARSANAELAEKLDINEGEPILVRKRFVLDVNDTPVEYNIGYYRADSFTYSIEFING
;
A
#
# COMPACT_ATOMS: atom_id res chain seq x y z
N ARG A 1 21.20 -33.27 -30.28
CA ARG A 1 20.44 -33.55 -29.03
C ARG A 1 20.38 -32.25 -28.25
N ASP A 2 19.27 -31.56 -28.44
CA ASP A 2 18.99 -30.30 -27.77
C ASP A 2 18.56 -30.59 -26.34
N VAL A 3 19.34 -30.08 -25.39
CA VAL A 3 18.95 -30.03 -23.98
C VAL A 3 18.13 -28.76 -23.78
N GLU A 4 16.83 -28.85 -23.85
CA GLU A 4 15.94 -27.80 -23.39
C GLU A 4 16.13 -27.63 -21.87
N ARG A 5 16.86 -26.57 -21.49
CA ARG A 5 16.91 -26.14 -20.11
C ARG A 5 15.55 -25.52 -19.77
N SER A 6 14.79 -26.19 -18.92
CA SER A 6 13.62 -25.66 -18.25
C SER A 6 13.97 -24.32 -17.60
N ARG A 7 13.55 -23.23 -18.22
CA ARG A 7 13.65 -21.89 -17.64
C ARG A 7 12.52 -21.80 -16.60
N GLY A 8 12.88 -21.81 -15.32
CA GLY A 8 11.90 -21.67 -14.24
C GLY A 8 11.13 -20.34 -14.30
N LEU A 9 9.91 -20.31 -13.77
CA LEU A 9 9.05 -19.12 -13.69
C LEU A 9 9.78 -17.88 -13.16
N GLY A 10 10.77 -18.04 -12.30
CA GLY A 10 11.59 -16.96 -11.75
C GLY A 10 12.38 -16.17 -12.80
N ASP A 11 12.75 -16.78 -13.93
CA ASP A 11 13.49 -16.11 -15.00
C ASP A 11 12.60 -15.28 -15.92
N VAL A 12 11.31 -15.62 -16.00
CA VAL A 12 10.33 -14.86 -16.80
C VAL A 12 10.04 -13.52 -16.13
N TYR A 13 9.93 -13.48 -14.80
CA TYR A 13 9.68 -12.26 -14.04
C TYR A 13 10.89 -11.32 -13.96
N LYS A 14 12.10 -11.84 -14.05
CA LYS A 14 13.33 -11.01 -14.08
C LYS A 14 13.50 -10.17 -15.36
N ARG A 15 12.70 -10.43 -16.40
CA ARG A 15 12.80 -9.74 -17.69
C ARG A 15 11.82 -8.59 -17.88
N GLN A 16 10.99 -8.26 -16.89
CA GLN A 16 10.14 -7.05 -16.93
C GLN A 16 10.80 -5.97 -16.07
N PRO A 17 11.66 -5.09 -16.63
CA PRO A 17 12.51 -4.21 -15.82
C PRO A 17 11.79 -3.00 -15.22
N GLN A 18 10.47 -2.91 -15.30
CA GLN A 18 9.73 -1.70 -14.91
C GLN A 18 8.60 -1.89 -13.89
N ASN A 19 8.20 -3.14 -13.58
CA ASN A 19 7.09 -3.35 -12.64
C ASN A 19 7.59 -3.54 -11.20
N VAL A 20 6.93 -2.83 -10.29
CA VAL A 20 7.09 -3.05 -8.85
C VAL A 20 6.46 -4.39 -8.50
N MET A 21 7.20 -5.24 -7.81
CA MET A 21 6.72 -6.54 -7.35
C MET A 21 6.49 -6.52 -5.84
N SER A 22 5.31 -6.94 -5.41
CA SER A 22 5.04 -7.27 -4.00
C SER A 22 5.06 -8.78 -3.81
N ASN A 23 5.70 -9.25 -2.74
CA ASN A 23 5.81 -10.66 -2.41
C ASN A 23 5.08 -10.97 -1.10
N ALA A 24 4.17 -11.95 -1.11
CA ALA A 24 3.33 -12.29 0.03
C ALA A 24 4.03 -13.11 1.13
N ARG A 25 5.28 -13.52 0.97
CA ARG A 25 5.99 -14.34 1.98
C ARG A 25 6.32 -13.58 3.26
N ASN A 26 6.70 -12.30 3.12
CA ASN A 26 7.01 -11.43 4.25
C ASN A 26 6.28 -10.11 4.07
N TRP A 27 5.44 -9.76 5.05
CA TRP A 27 4.81 -8.46 5.04
C TRP A 27 5.84 -7.35 5.17
N MET A 28 5.80 -6.42 4.24
CA MET A 28 6.63 -5.22 4.21
C MET A 28 5.76 -3.98 3.99
N SER A 29 6.16 -2.86 4.58
CA SER A 29 5.59 -1.58 4.20
C SER A 29 5.93 -1.24 2.74
N PHE A 30 5.15 -0.38 2.10
CA PHE A 30 5.46 0.06 0.73
C PHE A 30 6.88 0.60 0.59
N SER A 31 7.37 1.39 1.55
CA SER A 31 8.74 1.92 1.52
C SER A 31 9.79 0.81 1.59
N GLN A 32 9.56 -0.23 2.40
CA GLN A 32 10.43 -1.40 2.49
C GLN A 32 10.39 -2.23 1.21
N GLU A 33 9.20 -2.43 0.62
CA GLU A 33 9.05 -3.13 -0.67
C GLU A 33 9.86 -2.43 -1.77
N MET A 34 9.78 -1.09 -1.85
CA MET A 34 10.51 -0.31 -2.84
C MET A 34 12.02 -0.34 -2.60
N HIS A 35 12.44 -0.17 -1.36
CA HIS A 35 13.86 -0.22 -0.99
C HIS A 35 14.48 -1.59 -1.30
N ALA A 36 13.78 -2.68 -1.00
CA ALA A 36 14.22 -4.03 -1.31
C ALA A 36 14.43 -4.29 -2.81
N GLN A 37 13.75 -3.52 -3.66
CA GLN A 37 13.88 -3.58 -5.11
C GLN A 37 14.87 -2.53 -5.67
N GLY A 38 15.58 -1.81 -4.79
CA GLY A 38 16.50 -0.75 -5.18
C GLY A 38 15.83 0.48 -5.81
N MET A 39 14.53 0.67 -5.56
CA MET A 39 13.77 1.77 -6.15
C MET A 39 13.73 3.00 -5.25
N VAL A 40 14.01 4.15 -5.85
CA VAL A 40 13.79 5.46 -5.22
C VAL A 40 12.32 5.82 -5.33
N VAL A 41 11.71 6.14 -4.18
CA VAL A 41 10.31 6.58 -4.11
C VAL A 41 10.26 8.08 -4.01
N GLN A 42 9.46 8.69 -4.87
CA GLN A 42 9.09 10.12 -4.81
C GLN A 42 7.67 10.25 -4.25
N ASN A 43 7.46 11.21 -3.36
CA ASN A 43 6.13 11.66 -2.98
C ASN A 43 5.75 12.83 -3.87
N PHE A 44 4.64 12.72 -4.60
CA PHE A 44 4.07 13.78 -5.44
C PHE A 44 3.06 14.60 -4.64
N GLU A 45 2.27 13.93 -3.79
CA GLU A 45 1.31 14.55 -2.91
C GLU A 45 1.36 13.88 -1.53
N LEU A 46 1.12 14.68 -0.50
CA LEU A 46 0.93 14.24 0.86
C LEU A 46 -0.08 15.18 1.52
N HIS A 47 -1.24 14.64 1.90
CA HIS A 47 -2.29 15.37 2.57
C HIS A 47 -2.71 14.67 3.85
N ILE A 48 -2.81 15.43 4.92
CA ILE A 48 -3.31 14.96 6.21
C ILE A 48 -4.57 15.73 6.53
N SER A 49 -5.62 15.01 6.87
CA SER A 49 -6.92 15.60 7.19
C SER A 49 -7.71 14.70 8.13
N ARG A 50 -8.84 15.17 8.64
CA ARG A 50 -9.80 14.30 9.31
C ARG A 50 -11.00 14.09 8.39
N LYS A 51 -11.30 12.83 8.07
CA LYS A 51 -12.39 12.44 7.16
C LYS A 51 -13.28 11.39 7.80
N THR A 52 -14.53 11.36 7.37
CA THR A 52 -15.42 10.23 7.66
C THR A 52 -14.91 9.02 6.90
N PRO A 53 -14.54 7.93 7.59
CA PRO A 53 -14.04 6.73 6.94
C PRO A 53 -15.16 5.98 6.23
N PRO A 54 -14.87 5.15 5.22
CA PRO A 54 -15.84 4.19 4.71
C PRO A 54 -16.25 3.19 5.80
N ALA A 55 -17.45 2.60 5.67
CA ALA A 55 -18.02 1.70 6.67
C ALA A 55 -17.07 0.55 7.07
N GLU A 56 -16.40 -0.07 6.09
CA GLU A 56 -15.43 -1.13 6.30
C GLU A 56 -14.24 -0.68 7.17
N ALA A 57 -13.74 0.54 6.97
CA ALA A 57 -12.68 1.11 7.79
C ALA A 57 -13.15 1.43 9.21
N SER A 58 -14.38 1.98 9.35
CA SER A 58 -14.99 2.27 10.66
C SER A 58 -15.14 0.99 11.48
N GLU A 59 -15.66 -0.07 10.87
CA GLU A 59 -15.84 -1.37 11.51
C GLU A 59 -14.50 -1.97 11.95
N PHE A 60 -13.55 -2.04 11.04
CA PHE A 60 -12.22 -2.60 11.33
C PHE A 60 -11.49 -1.83 12.44
N LEU A 61 -11.52 -0.50 12.40
CA LEU A 61 -10.81 0.36 13.35
C LEU A 61 -11.57 0.59 14.66
N ASN A 62 -12.74 -0.03 14.84
CA ASN A 62 -13.65 0.18 15.98
C ASN A 62 -13.95 1.67 16.20
N ALA A 63 -14.16 2.41 15.12
CA ALA A 63 -14.42 3.83 15.19
C ALA A 63 -15.85 4.09 15.71
N PRO A 64 -16.03 5.06 16.63
CA PRO A 64 -17.36 5.48 17.04
C PRO A 64 -18.23 5.94 15.86
N GLU A 65 -19.53 5.77 15.95
CA GLU A 65 -20.45 6.28 14.92
C GLU A 65 -20.27 7.78 14.69
N GLY A 66 -20.19 8.20 13.43
CA GLY A 66 -19.98 9.59 13.04
C GLY A 66 -18.56 10.12 13.28
N ALA A 67 -17.63 9.30 13.75
CA ALA A 67 -16.25 9.73 13.99
C ALA A 67 -15.55 10.15 12.69
N ARG A 68 -14.78 11.23 12.78
CA ARG A 68 -13.83 11.62 11.75
C ARG A 68 -12.43 11.16 12.15
N LEU A 69 -11.86 10.23 11.40
CA LEU A 69 -10.56 9.67 11.64
C LEU A 69 -9.45 10.49 10.97
N LEU A 70 -8.25 10.44 11.52
CA LEU A 70 -7.07 10.92 10.81
C LEU A 70 -6.92 10.13 9.52
N CYS A 71 -6.81 10.86 8.42
CA CYS A 71 -6.67 10.35 7.07
C CYS A 71 -5.38 10.88 6.46
N LEU A 72 -4.52 9.98 6.01
CA LEU A 72 -3.30 10.29 5.30
C LEU A 72 -3.45 9.85 3.84
N GLU A 73 -3.37 10.82 2.93
CA GLU A 73 -3.41 10.59 1.48
C GLU A 73 -2.03 10.84 0.90
N ARG A 74 -1.54 9.92 0.09
CA ARG A 74 -0.23 10.04 -0.55
C ARG A 74 -0.27 9.56 -1.98
N LEU A 75 0.19 10.41 -2.89
CA LEU A 75 0.51 10.02 -4.26
C LEU A 75 2.01 9.75 -4.35
N ARG A 76 2.37 8.54 -4.71
CA ARG A 76 3.78 8.09 -4.71
C ARG A 76 4.13 7.37 -6.01
N GLY A 77 5.41 7.36 -6.31
CA GLY A 77 5.89 6.69 -7.51
C GLY A 77 7.41 6.73 -7.66
N ARG A 78 7.86 6.40 -8.86
CA ARG A 78 9.24 6.64 -9.30
C ARG A 78 9.41 8.11 -9.68
N PRO A 79 10.65 8.62 -9.81
CA PRO A 79 10.86 9.96 -10.34
C PRO A 79 10.08 10.18 -11.65
N ASN A 80 9.28 11.25 -11.68
CA ASN A 80 8.43 11.66 -12.80
C ASN A 80 7.29 10.70 -13.20
N LEU A 81 7.01 9.65 -12.41
CA LEU A 81 5.94 8.70 -12.69
C LEU A 81 5.19 8.33 -11.42
N PRO A 82 4.06 8.97 -11.12
CA PRO A 82 3.18 8.50 -10.06
C PRO A 82 2.60 7.13 -10.46
N PHE A 83 2.60 6.16 -9.56
CA PHE A 83 2.01 4.87 -9.87
C PHE A 83 1.15 4.28 -8.76
N VAL A 84 1.08 4.93 -7.60
CA VAL A 84 0.18 4.51 -6.53
C VAL A 84 -0.36 5.71 -5.75
N TYR A 85 -1.66 5.68 -5.52
CA TYR A 85 -2.36 6.60 -4.63
C TYR A 85 -2.87 5.84 -3.41
N PHE A 86 -2.41 6.24 -2.22
CA PHE A 86 -2.77 5.65 -0.94
C PHE A 86 -3.74 6.53 -0.16
N ILE A 87 -4.72 5.89 0.48
CA ILE A 87 -5.59 6.50 1.48
C ILE A 87 -5.51 5.62 2.73
N SER A 88 -5.02 6.17 3.83
CA SER A 88 -4.89 5.50 5.13
C SER A 88 -5.77 6.15 6.17
N TYR A 89 -6.54 5.35 6.92
CA TYR A 89 -7.25 5.77 8.12
C TYR A 89 -6.64 5.09 9.33
N PHE A 90 -6.51 5.84 10.43
CA PHE A 90 -5.86 5.35 11.64
C PHE A 90 -6.85 5.14 12.78
N ASN A 91 -6.54 4.17 13.64
CA ASN A 91 -7.33 3.90 14.84
C ASN A 91 -7.43 5.17 15.70
N PRO A 92 -8.65 5.60 16.08
CA PRO A 92 -8.84 6.83 16.86
C PRO A 92 -8.23 6.76 18.27
N ALA A 93 -7.93 5.58 18.79
CA ALA A 93 -7.23 5.41 20.07
C ALA A 93 -5.73 5.77 19.98
N ILE A 94 -5.16 5.86 18.78
CA ILE A 94 -3.79 6.35 18.61
C ILE A 94 -3.82 7.88 18.61
N PRO A 95 -3.12 8.55 19.53
CA PRO A 95 -3.21 10.00 19.68
C PRO A 95 -2.40 10.76 18.61
N MET A 96 -2.58 10.38 17.35
CA MET A 96 -1.95 11.06 16.21
C MET A 96 -2.58 12.45 16.02
N THR A 97 -1.73 13.44 15.88
CA THR A 97 -2.14 14.85 15.70
C THR A 97 -2.28 15.22 14.22
N GLY A 98 -1.49 14.57 13.36
CA GLY A 98 -1.30 14.94 11.95
C GLY A 98 -0.11 15.87 11.73
N GLU A 99 0.63 16.21 12.79
CA GLU A 99 1.84 17.04 12.75
C GLU A 99 3.13 16.18 12.72
N GLU A 100 2.98 14.85 12.78
CA GLU A 100 4.08 13.92 12.67
C GLU A 100 4.78 14.03 11.31
N ASP A 101 6.10 13.79 11.30
CA ASP A 101 6.86 13.76 10.03
C ASP A 101 6.46 12.55 9.17
N MET A 102 5.45 12.74 8.36
CA MET A 102 4.93 11.70 7.44
C MET A 102 5.82 11.48 6.21
N ALA A 103 6.94 12.18 6.07
CA ALA A 103 7.98 11.87 5.08
C ALA A 103 8.77 10.61 5.49
N LEU A 104 8.86 10.33 6.79
CA LEU A 104 9.46 9.10 7.32
C LEU A 104 8.60 7.87 6.99
N PRO A 105 9.19 6.66 6.99
CA PRO A 105 8.44 5.42 6.89
C PRO A 105 7.37 5.34 7.99
N LEU A 106 6.11 5.17 7.59
CA LEU A 106 4.95 5.30 8.48
C LEU A 106 5.05 4.43 9.74
N TYR A 107 5.40 3.17 9.60
CA TYR A 107 5.44 2.25 10.76
C TYR A 107 6.64 2.46 11.66
N GLU A 108 7.71 3.03 11.14
CA GLU A 108 8.84 3.50 11.95
C GLU A 108 8.44 4.71 12.79
N ASN A 109 7.69 5.64 12.19
CA ASN A 109 7.11 6.79 12.87
C ASN A 109 6.15 6.35 13.99
N LEU A 110 5.22 5.42 13.70
CA LEU A 110 4.29 4.88 14.70
C LEU A 110 5.02 4.19 15.86
N ARG A 111 6.08 3.45 15.58
CA ARG A 111 6.89 2.81 16.62
C ARG A 111 7.62 3.84 17.49
N LYS A 112 8.23 4.82 16.85
CA LYS A 112 9.04 5.84 17.54
C LYS A 112 8.20 6.76 18.43
N ASN A 113 7.06 7.23 17.91
CA ASN A 113 6.26 8.25 18.60
C ASN A 113 5.19 7.66 19.53
N TYR A 114 4.70 6.45 19.25
CA TYR A 114 3.56 5.84 19.97
C TYR A 114 3.84 4.45 20.51
N GLY A 115 5.04 3.90 20.28
CA GLY A 115 5.39 2.55 20.73
C GLY A 115 4.64 1.44 20.01
N ILE A 116 3.98 1.74 18.88
CA ILE A 116 3.18 0.79 18.12
C ILE A 116 4.07 -0.03 17.21
N VAL A 117 4.08 -1.33 17.44
CA VAL A 117 4.81 -2.30 16.63
C VAL A 117 3.81 -3.09 15.80
N VAL A 118 3.74 -2.81 14.49
CA VAL A 118 2.87 -3.54 13.57
C VAL A 118 3.39 -4.95 13.33
N LYS A 119 2.50 -5.94 13.25
CA LYS A 119 2.84 -7.35 13.11
C LYS A 119 2.12 -8.03 11.96
N THR A 120 0.84 -7.75 11.79
CA THR A 120 0.01 -8.45 10.82
C THR A 120 -0.60 -7.48 9.82
N SER A 121 -0.58 -7.84 8.54
CA SER A 121 -1.37 -7.19 7.50
C SER A 121 -2.24 -8.25 6.82
N ARG A 122 -3.56 -8.10 6.92
CA ARG A 122 -4.51 -8.86 6.10
C ARG A 122 -4.76 -8.07 4.85
N GLU A 123 -4.69 -8.72 3.70
CA GLU A 123 -4.74 -8.00 2.43
C GLU A 123 -5.81 -8.56 1.51
N MET A 124 -6.45 -7.66 0.78
CA MET A 124 -7.35 -7.97 -0.30
C MET A 124 -6.86 -7.26 -1.57
N VAL A 125 -6.74 -8.02 -2.66
CA VAL A 125 -6.27 -7.49 -3.94
C VAL A 125 -7.29 -7.80 -5.03
N TYR A 126 -7.70 -6.77 -5.77
CA TYR A 126 -8.64 -6.91 -6.88
C TYR A 126 -8.39 -5.83 -7.94
N ALA A 127 -8.94 -6.02 -9.13
CA ALA A 127 -8.87 -5.06 -10.22
C ALA A 127 -10.19 -4.29 -10.39
N ARG A 128 -10.10 -3.05 -10.84
CA ARG A 128 -11.24 -2.24 -11.28
C ARG A 128 -10.80 -1.23 -12.35
N SER A 129 -11.74 -0.61 -13.01
CA SER A 129 -11.48 0.55 -13.87
C SER A 129 -11.25 1.82 -13.05
N ALA A 130 -10.33 2.67 -13.50
CA ALA A 130 -10.12 4.00 -12.93
C ALA A 130 -11.33 4.90 -13.24
N ASN A 131 -11.82 5.60 -12.22
CA ASN A 131 -12.72 6.74 -12.43
C ASN A 131 -11.90 8.00 -12.77
N ALA A 132 -12.57 9.10 -13.10
CA ALA A 132 -11.91 10.34 -13.48
C ALA A 132 -10.90 10.86 -12.44
N GLU A 133 -11.24 10.80 -11.13
CA GLU A 133 -10.35 11.23 -10.04
C GLU A 133 -9.07 10.39 -9.96
N LEU A 134 -9.20 9.07 -9.98
CA LEU A 134 -8.06 8.16 -9.94
C LEU A 134 -7.23 8.22 -11.22
N ALA A 135 -7.86 8.44 -12.36
CA ALA A 135 -7.20 8.61 -13.64
C ALA A 135 -6.30 9.85 -13.63
N GLU A 136 -6.81 10.99 -13.15
CA GLU A 136 -6.04 12.23 -12.98
C GLU A 136 -4.86 12.03 -12.02
N LYS A 137 -5.10 11.43 -10.83
CA LYS A 137 -4.05 11.16 -9.83
C LYS A 137 -2.93 10.29 -10.36
N LEU A 138 -3.27 9.24 -11.10
CA LEU A 138 -2.31 8.23 -11.56
C LEU A 138 -1.73 8.53 -12.94
N ASP A 139 -2.12 9.65 -13.58
CA ASP A 139 -1.71 10.02 -14.93
C ASP A 139 -1.98 8.90 -15.95
N ILE A 140 -3.24 8.44 -15.97
CA ILE A 140 -3.79 7.43 -16.90
C ILE A 140 -5.13 7.92 -17.45
N ASN A 141 -5.71 7.20 -18.42
CA ASN A 141 -7.04 7.53 -18.91
C ASN A 141 -8.14 6.96 -18.00
N GLU A 142 -9.29 7.64 -17.95
CA GLU A 142 -10.47 7.10 -17.31
C GLU A 142 -10.88 5.77 -17.99
N GLY A 143 -11.26 4.79 -17.17
CA GLY A 143 -11.59 3.45 -17.62
C GLY A 143 -10.40 2.50 -17.72
N GLU A 144 -9.17 2.98 -17.70
CA GLU A 144 -8.01 2.09 -17.66
C GLU A 144 -8.01 1.21 -16.40
N PRO A 145 -7.48 -0.03 -16.50
CA PRO A 145 -7.44 -0.94 -15.36
C PRO A 145 -6.44 -0.46 -14.30
N ILE A 146 -6.86 -0.58 -13.05
CA ILE A 146 -6.02 -0.37 -11.87
C ILE A 146 -6.11 -1.57 -10.94
N LEU A 147 -5.04 -1.83 -10.20
CA LEU A 147 -5.03 -2.79 -9.12
C LEU A 147 -5.35 -2.07 -7.81
N VAL A 148 -6.29 -2.61 -7.05
CA VAL A 148 -6.62 -2.13 -5.71
C VAL A 148 -6.11 -3.10 -4.68
N ARG A 149 -5.37 -2.60 -3.69
CA ARG A 149 -4.86 -3.37 -2.55
C ARG A 149 -5.36 -2.74 -1.26
N LYS A 150 -6.21 -3.43 -0.55
CA LYS A 150 -6.64 -3.05 0.81
C LYS A 150 -5.76 -3.76 1.83
N ARG A 151 -5.40 -3.04 2.88
CA ARG A 151 -4.64 -3.57 4.01
C ARG A 151 -5.35 -3.28 5.32
N PHE A 152 -5.48 -4.31 6.14
CA PHE A 152 -6.00 -4.27 7.50
C PHE A 152 -4.84 -4.58 8.44
N VAL A 153 -4.25 -3.54 9.01
CA VAL A 153 -2.98 -3.62 9.75
C VAL A 153 -3.24 -3.70 11.25
N LEU A 154 -2.64 -4.70 11.88
CA LEU A 154 -2.73 -4.93 13.33
C LEU A 154 -1.34 -4.89 13.97
N ASP A 155 -1.29 -4.50 15.24
CA ASP A 155 -0.09 -4.51 16.05
C ASP A 155 0.22 -5.91 16.63
N VAL A 156 1.26 -5.98 17.47
CA VAL A 156 1.68 -7.22 18.17
C VAL A 156 0.64 -7.78 19.14
N ASN A 157 -0.36 -6.98 19.53
CA ASN A 157 -1.45 -7.36 20.42
C ASN A 157 -2.77 -7.61 19.65
N ASP A 158 -2.69 -7.74 18.33
CA ASP A 158 -3.84 -7.87 17.43
C ASP A 158 -4.81 -6.68 17.49
N THR A 159 -4.32 -5.51 17.91
CA THR A 159 -5.10 -4.25 17.90
C THR A 159 -5.07 -3.63 16.50
N PRO A 160 -6.22 -3.22 15.94
CA PRO A 160 -6.27 -2.49 14.67
C PRO A 160 -5.49 -1.18 14.74
N VAL A 161 -4.63 -0.95 13.75
CA VAL A 161 -3.76 0.24 13.67
C VAL A 161 -4.13 1.12 12.49
N GLU A 162 -4.18 0.54 11.30
CA GLU A 162 -4.38 1.25 10.04
C GLU A 162 -5.27 0.44 9.10
N TYR A 163 -6.22 1.11 8.48
CA TYR A 163 -6.90 0.65 7.27
C TYR A 163 -6.37 1.45 6.09
N ASN A 164 -5.77 0.75 5.12
CA ASN A 164 -5.15 1.37 3.96
C ASN A 164 -5.77 0.86 2.66
N ILE A 165 -6.00 1.76 1.71
CA ILE A 165 -6.32 1.42 0.32
C ILE A 165 -5.22 2.00 -0.56
N GLY A 166 -4.62 1.16 -1.40
CA GLY A 166 -3.70 1.57 -2.45
C GLY A 166 -4.31 1.32 -3.82
N TYR A 167 -4.33 2.36 -4.66
CA TYR A 167 -4.74 2.30 -6.05
C TYR A 167 -3.48 2.36 -6.92
N TYR A 168 -3.18 1.28 -7.64
CA TYR A 168 -1.95 1.13 -8.40
C TYR A 168 -2.23 1.13 -9.89
N ARG A 169 -1.38 1.79 -10.65
CA ARG A 169 -1.35 1.62 -12.12
C ARG A 169 -1.05 0.16 -12.44
N ALA A 170 -1.88 -0.46 -13.28
CA ALA A 170 -1.71 -1.86 -13.66
C ALA A 170 -0.45 -2.11 -14.50
N ASP A 171 0.04 -1.11 -15.23
CA ASP A 171 1.27 -1.17 -16.02
C ASP A 171 2.56 -1.02 -15.19
N SER A 172 2.44 -0.62 -13.91
CA SER A 172 3.58 -0.28 -13.06
C SER A 172 3.72 -1.17 -11.83
N PHE A 173 2.71 -1.99 -11.51
CA PHE A 173 2.71 -2.82 -10.30
C PHE A 173 2.24 -4.24 -10.60
N THR A 174 2.96 -5.23 -10.06
CA THR A 174 2.63 -6.65 -10.09
C THR A 174 2.59 -7.21 -8.68
N TYR A 175 1.51 -7.90 -8.32
CA TYR A 175 1.41 -8.64 -7.07
C TYR A 175 1.79 -10.10 -7.32
N SER A 176 2.88 -10.55 -6.70
CA SER A 176 3.39 -11.91 -6.84
C SER A 176 3.22 -12.70 -5.56
N ILE A 177 2.68 -13.91 -5.66
CA ILE A 177 2.50 -14.83 -4.54
C ILE A 177 3.22 -16.12 -4.91
N GLU A 178 4.02 -16.66 -3.98
CA GLU A 178 4.66 -17.95 -4.11
C GLU A 178 4.17 -18.88 -3.02
N PHE A 179 3.60 -20.01 -3.43
CA PHE A 179 3.21 -21.09 -2.54
C PHE A 179 4.25 -22.20 -2.61
N ILE A 180 4.67 -22.71 -1.45
CA ILE A 180 5.50 -23.92 -1.35
C ILE A 180 4.63 -25.02 -0.75
N ASN A 181 4.49 -26.08 -1.51
CA ASN A 181 3.86 -27.31 -1.00
C ASN A 181 4.91 -28.06 -0.20
N GLY A 182 4.63 -28.25 1.11
CA GLY A 182 5.49 -29.00 2.04
C GLY A 182 5.27 -30.50 1.97
#